data_0235849d12b2a1f8fa626b88aa2ecee2
#
_entry.id   0235849d12b2a1f8fa626b88aa2ecee2
#
_cell.length_a   1.000
_cell.length_b   1.000
_cell.length_c   1.000
_cell.angle_alpha   90.00
_cell.angle_beta   90.00
_cell.angle_gamma   90.00
#
_symmetry.space_group_name_H-M   'P 1'
#
loop_
_entity.id
_entity.type
_entity.pdbx_description
1 polymer ?
#
loop_
_entity_poly.entity_id
_entity_poly.type
_entity_poly.pdbx_seq_one_letter_code
_entity_poly.pdbx_strand_id
1 'polypeptide(L)'
;MLFRSSMRRAFIRAGFDMKDDGDYARTESVFLIAVNGIIYWINDDYSWDRDARGIYHQGSGGPLAAAALTALDVRECTEPEQVSILVKRAVEVATQWDVFSYKPVYVAVQHFGE
;
A
#
# COMPACT_ATOMS: atom_id res chain seq x y z
N MET A 1 18.35 6.97 -2.74
CA MET A 1 17.82 7.37 -1.44
C MET A 1 18.21 6.34 -0.40
N LEU A 2 18.52 6.81 0.82
CA LEU A 2 19.06 5.95 1.89
C LEU A 2 18.08 4.84 2.30
N PHE A 3 16.79 5.19 2.37
CA PHE A 3 15.76 4.24 2.72
C PHE A 3 15.71 3.05 1.75
N ARG A 4 15.77 3.34 0.45
CA ARG A 4 15.77 2.32 -0.60
C ARG A 4 16.92 1.34 -0.43
N SER A 5 18.12 1.85 -0.19
CA SER A 5 19.32 1.02 -0.01
C SER A 5 19.25 0.16 1.24
N SER A 6 18.77 0.75 2.34
CA SER A 6 18.62 0.02 3.60
C SER A 6 17.59 -1.09 3.48
N MET A 7 16.49 -0.82 2.82
CA MET A 7 15.42 -1.79 2.60
C MET A 7 15.92 -2.94 1.73
N ARG A 8 16.63 -2.64 0.65
CA ARG A 8 17.19 -3.69 -0.20
C ARG A 8 18.13 -4.59 0.57
N ARG A 9 19.01 -4.02 1.40
CA ARG A 9 19.92 -4.82 2.21
C ARG A 9 19.18 -5.74 3.17
N ALA A 10 18.10 -5.24 3.78
CA ALA A 10 17.26 -6.06 4.65
C ALA A 10 16.60 -7.21 3.91
N PHE A 11 16.09 -6.96 2.70
CA PHE A 11 15.45 -7.99 1.89
C PHE A 11 16.47 -9.03 1.41
N ILE A 12 17.67 -8.62 1.04
CA ILE A 12 18.73 -9.56 0.66
C ILE A 12 19.05 -10.49 1.83
N ARG A 13 19.20 -9.94 3.03
CA ARG A 13 19.49 -10.73 4.24
C ARG A 13 18.36 -11.70 4.58
N ALA A 14 17.13 -11.31 4.33
CA ALA A 14 15.96 -12.14 4.59
C ALA A 14 15.66 -13.16 3.49
N GLY A 15 16.39 -13.09 2.38
CA GLY A 15 16.20 -14.02 1.26
C GLY A 15 15.10 -13.62 0.28
N PHE A 16 14.60 -12.41 0.36
CA PHE A 16 13.52 -11.93 -0.51
C PHE A 16 14.01 -11.21 -1.77
N ASP A 17 15.30 -10.97 -1.88
CA ASP A 17 15.89 -10.30 -3.05
C ASP A 17 16.79 -11.27 -3.80
N MET A 18 16.69 -11.26 -5.12
CA MET A 18 17.53 -12.06 -6.00
C MET A 18 18.79 -11.26 -6.36
N LYS A 19 19.79 -11.42 -5.52
CA LYS A 19 21.05 -10.69 -5.57
C LYS A 19 21.82 -10.88 -6.87
N ASP A 20 21.61 -12.00 -7.56
CA ASP A 20 22.43 -12.44 -8.68
C ASP A 20 21.77 -12.27 -10.04
N ASP A 21 20.71 -11.47 -10.15
CA ASP A 21 20.02 -11.24 -11.40
C ASP A 21 20.72 -10.19 -12.26
N GLY A 22 22.03 -10.27 -12.38
CA GLY A 22 22.79 -9.38 -13.22
C GLY A 22 22.72 -7.94 -12.77
N ASP A 23 22.21 -7.08 -13.64
CA ASP A 23 22.22 -5.64 -13.42
C ASP A 23 21.03 -5.09 -12.65
N TYR A 24 20.09 -5.94 -12.21
CA TYR A 24 18.86 -5.48 -11.59
C TYR A 24 18.79 -5.79 -10.10
N ALA A 25 18.53 -4.76 -9.32
CA ALA A 25 18.11 -4.91 -7.93
C ALA A 25 16.61 -5.20 -7.91
N ARG A 26 16.21 -6.33 -7.36
CA ARG A 26 14.83 -6.79 -7.41
C ARG A 26 14.40 -7.47 -6.14
N THR A 27 13.19 -7.17 -5.70
CA THR A 27 12.45 -8.01 -4.76
C THR A 27 11.28 -8.64 -5.50
N GLU A 28 10.71 -9.72 -4.97
CA GLU A 28 9.52 -10.34 -5.55
C GLU A 28 8.23 -9.65 -5.09
N SER A 29 8.34 -8.59 -4.32
CA SER A 29 7.21 -7.93 -3.70
C SER A 29 7.12 -6.46 -4.09
N VAL A 30 5.89 -5.99 -4.26
CA VAL A 30 5.57 -4.57 -4.37
C VAL A 30 4.74 -4.21 -3.14
N PHE A 31 5.03 -3.08 -2.50
CA PHE A 31 4.31 -2.72 -1.28
C PHE A 31 4.19 -1.21 -1.10
N LEU A 32 3.28 -0.84 -0.22
CA LEU A 32 3.03 0.54 0.16
C LEU A 32 3.65 0.81 1.53
N ILE A 33 4.26 1.97 1.66
CA ILE A 33 4.85 2.41 2.93
C ILE A 33 4.31 3.80 3.25
N ALA A 34 3.79 3.97 4.46
CA ALA A 34 3.31 5.26 4.95
C ALA A 34 4.26 5.79 6.01
N VAL A 35 4.78 6.99 5.77
CA VAL A 35 5.70 7.66 6.69
C VAL A 35 5.27 9.12 6.81
N ASN A 36 4.96 9.54 8.02
CA ASN A 36 4.60 10.94 8.31
C ASN A 36 3.51 11.48 7.38
N GLY A 37 2.48 10.68 7.14
CA GLY A 37 1.35 11.07 6.31
C GLY A 37 1.59 11.02 4.82
N ILE A 38 2.74 10.53 4.39
CA ILE A 38 3.06 10.38 2.97
C ILE A 38 3.13 8.90 2.64
N ILE A 39 2.48 8.51 1.56
CA ILE A 39 2.46 7.12 1.11
C ILE A 39 3.33 6.98 -0.13
N TYR A 40 4.18 5.99 -0.14
CA TYR A 40 5.06 5.66 -1.25
C TYR A 40 4.76 4.26 -1.75
N TRP A 41 4.75 4.09 -3.07
CA TRP A 41 4.84 2.79 -3.70
C TRP A 41 6.30 2.39 -3.81
N ILE A 42 6.61 1.19 -3.40
CA ILE A 42 7.94 0.61 -3.59
C ILE A 42 7.80 -0.53 -4.59
N ASN A 43 8.39 -0.37 -5.75
CA ASN A 43 8.33 -1.36 -6.81
C ASN A 43 9.33 -2.49 -6.59
N ASP A 44 9.23 -3.55 -7.39
CA ASP A 44 10.07 -4.73 -7.25
C ASP A 44 11.56 -4.47 -7.52
N ASP A 45 11.90 -3.36 -8.17
CA ASP A 45 13.29 -2.92 -8.39
C ASP A 45 13.74 -1.88 -7.35
N TYR A 46 12.95 -1.67 -6.29
CA TYR A 46 13.16 -0.68 -5.23
C TYR A 46 13.00 0.77 -5.68
N SER A 47 12.59 1.02 -6.92
CA SER A 47 12.16 2.35 -7.30
C SER A 47 10.87 2.70 -6.55
N TRP A 48 10.62 3.98 -6.36
CA TRP A 48 9.45 4.41 -5.60
C TRP A 48 8.69 5.48 -6.35
N ASP A 49 7.37 5.49 -6.10
CA ASP A 49 6.46 6.46 -6.68
C ASP A 49 5.56 7.03 -5.61
N ARG A 50 5.00 8.17 -5.91
CA ARG A 50 4.04 8.84 -5.04
C ARG A 50 2.91 9.37 -5.90
N ASP A 51 1.68 9.13 -5.46
CA ASP A 51 0.48 9.56 -6.18
C ASP A 51 -0.15 10.76 -5.47
N ALA A 52 -0.47 11.80 -6.23
CA ALA A 52 -1.10 13.01 -5.70
C ALA A 52 -2.59 12.82 -5.39
N ARG A 53 -3.21 11.74 -5.83
CA ARG A 53 -4.63 11.48 -5.59
C ARG A 53 -4.96 11.14 -4.14
N GLY A 54 -3.96 10.71 -3.36
CA GLY A 54 -4.14 10.43 -1.94
C GLY A 54 -4.79 9.09 -1.61
N ILE A 55 -5.12 8.29 -2.60
CA ILE A 55 -5.65 6.94 -2.45
C ILE A 55 -4.66 5.98 -3.07
N TYR A 56 -4.18 5.04 -2.29
CA TYR A 56 -3.18 4.07 -2.72
C TYR A 56 -3.71 2.67 -2.46
N HIS A 57 -3.39 1.76 -3.35
CA HIS A 57 -3.82 0.38 -3.21
C HIS A 57 -2.75 -0.58 -3.69
N GLN A 58 -2.82 -1.80 -3.18
CA GLN A 58 -1.95 -2.88 -3.58
C GLN A 58 -2.71 -4.19 -3.46
N GLY A 59 -2.43 -5.11 -4.38
CA GLY A 59 -3.06 -6.42 -4.40
C GLY A 59 -4.22 -6.52 -5.38
N SER A 60 -4.76 -7.73 -5.53
CA SER A 60 -5.77 -8.05 -6.54
C SER A 60 -7.09 -7.30 -6.36
N GLY A 61 -7.48 -7.04 -5.12
CA GLY A 61 -8.68 -6.29 -4.80
C GLY A 61 -8.49 -4.78 -4.78
N GLY A 62 -7.25 -4.32 -4.98
CA GLY A 62 -6.90 -2.90 -4.88
C GLY A 62 -7.72 -1.97 -5.75
N PRO A 63 -7.84 -2.23 -7.07
CA PRO A 63 -8.63 -1.36 -7.94
C PRO A 63 -10.10 -1.25 -7.52
N LEU A 64 -10.68 -2.35 -7.03
CA LEU A 64 -12.07 -2.34 -6.55
C LEU A 64 -12.22 -1.47 -5.30
N ALA A 65 -11.31 -1.62 -4.36
CA ALA A 65 -11.32 -0.81 -3.14
C ALA A 65 -11.08 0.67 -3.46
N ALA A 66 -10.15 0.98 -4.36
CA ALA A 66 -9.88 2.36 -4.77
C ALA A 66 -11.09 2.99 -5.44
N ALA A 67 -11.78 2.25 -6.31
CA ALA A 67 -13.00 2.73 -6.95
C ALA A 67 -14.10 3.00 -5.93
N ALA A 68 -14.26 2.11 -4.96
CA ALA A 68 -15.25 2.28 -3.89
C ALA A 68 -14.92 3.52 -3.03
N LEU A 69 -13.67 3.72 -2.67
CA LEU A 69 -13.25 4.90 -1.91
C LEU A 69 -13.51 6.19 -2.68
N THR A 70 -13.26 6.17 -3.97
CA THR A 70 -13.52 7.33 -4.82
C THR A 70 -15.01 7.64 -4.85
N ALA A 71 -15.85 6.64 -5.02
CA ALA A 71 -17.30 6.78 -5.05
C ALA A 71 -17.87 7.26 -3.71
N LEU A 72 -17.22 6.90 -2.60
CA LEU A 72 -17.63 7.31 -1.26
C LEU A 72 -17.08 8.69 -0.86
N ASP A 73 -16.40 9.37 -1.78
CA ASP A 73 -15.82 10.70 -1.54
C ASP A 73 -14.92 10.77 -0.31
N VAL A 74 -14.08 9.75 -0.12
CA VAL A 74 -13.21 9.64 1.06
C VAL A 74 -12.30 10.86 1.22
N ARG A 75 -11.91 11.48 0.12
CA ARG A 75 -11.03 12.65 0.14
C ARG A 75 -11.68 13.90 0.73
N GLU A 76 -13.00 13.92 0.80
CA GLU A 76 -13.74 15.00 1.45
C GLU A 76 -13.84 14.85 2.96
N CYS A 77 -13.47 13.69 3.48
CA CYS A 77 -13.51 13.43 4.92
C CYS A 77 -12.31 14.04 5.62
N THR A 78 -12.57 14.68 6.77
CA THR A 78 -11.53 15.31 7.59
C THR A 78 -11.25 14.56 8.88
N GLU A 79 -12.19 13.72 9.34
CA GLU A 79 -12.07 13.00 10.60
C GLU A 79 -11.51 11.60 10.38
N PRO A 80 -10.41 11.23 11.07
CA PRO A 80 -9.79 9.91 10.89
C PRO A 80 -10.74 8.75 11.13
N GLU A 81 -11.63 8.86 12.10
CA GLU A 81 -12.60 7.82 12.40
C GLU A 81 -13.55 7.56 11.23
N GLN A 82 -14.02 8.62 10.59
CA GLN A 82 -14.88 8.52 9.43
C GLN A 82 -14.15 7.92 8.25
N VAL A 83 -12.91 8.32 8.02
CA VAL A 83 -12.06 7.73 6.97
C VAL A 83 -11.89 6.23 7.20
N SER A 84 -11.66 5.82 8.43
CA SER A 84 -11.51 4.40 8.79
C SER A 84 -12.75 3.59 8.43
N ILE A 85 -13.93 4.13 8.69
CA ILE A 85 -15.21 3.48 8.35
C ILE A 85 -15.31 3.30 6.83
N LEU A 86 -14.99 4.33 6.07
CA LEU A 86 -15.07 4.27 4.61
C LEU A 86 -14.03 3.32 4.02
N VAL A 87 -12.82 3.32 4.55
CA VAL A 87 -11.78 2.38 4.11
C VAL A 87 -12.22 0.94 4.34
N LYS A 88 -12.78 0.66 5.51
CA LYS A 88 -13.28 -0.69 5.80
C LYS A 88 -14.38 -1.10 4.81
N ARG A 89 -15.33 -0.21 4.54
CA ARG A 89 -16.40 -0.48 3.58
C ARG A 89 -15.85 -0.75 2.19
N ALA A 90 -14.88 0.03 1.76
CA ALA A 90 -14.28 -0.12 0.43
C ALA A 90 -13.58 -1.47 0.29
N VAL A 91 -12.83 -1.89 1.30
CA VAL A 91 -12.17 -3.20 1.27
C VAL A 91 -13.20 -4.32 1.34
N GLU A 92 -14.27 -4.14 2.10
CA GLU A 92 -15.37 -5.11 2.13
C GLU A 92 -16.05 -5.26 0.77
N VAL A 93 -16.18 -4.18 0.01
CA VAL A 93 -16.65 -4.26 -1.39
C VAL A 93 -15.70 -5.12 -2.22
N ALA A 94 -14.39 -4.91 -2.07
CA ALA A 94 -13.41 -5.72 -2.79
C ALA A 94 -13.55 -7.21 -2.44
N THR A 95 -13.85 -7.55 -1.19
CA THR A 95 -14.03 -8.95 -0.79
C THR A 95 -15.24 -9.60 -1.45
N GLN A 96 -16.21 -8.82 -1.92
CA GLN A 96 -17.39 -9.37 -2.59
C GLN A 96 -17.11 -9.76 -4.04
N TRP A 97 -16.16 -9.09 -4.68
CA TRP A 97 -15.96 -9.23 -6.12
C TRP A 97 -14.61 -9.84 -6.51
N ASP A 98 -13.64 -9.84 -5.61
CA ASP A 98 -12.33 -10.40 -5.86
C ASP A 98 -12.19 -11.73 -5.12
N VAL A 99 -11.94 -12.80 -5.86
CA VAL A 99 -11.87 -14.15 -5.29
C VAL A 99 -10.68 -14.36 -4.35
N PHE A 100 -9.68 -13.50 -4.44
CA PHE A 100 -8.49 -13.59 -3.59
C PHE A 100 -8.58 -12.68 -2.36
N SER A 101 -9.68 -11.94 -2.21
CA SER A 101 -9.89 -11.05 -1.07
C SER A 101 -11.04 -11.57 -0.21
N TYR A 102 -10.83 -11.70 1.09
CA TYR A 102 -11.86 -12.20 1.99
C TYR A 102 -11.73 -11.57 3.37
N LYS A 103 -12.85 -11.62 4.09
CA LYS A 103 -12.93 -11.12 5.46
C LYS A 103 -12.17 -12.04 6.42
N PRO A 104 -11.74 -11.51 7.57
CA PRO A 104 -12.02 -10.18 8.11
C PRO A 104 -11.13 -9.09 7.51
N VAL A 105 -11.62 -7.84 7.56
CA VAL A 105 -10.89 -6.66 7.12
C VAL A 105 -10.32 -5.94 8.35
N TYR A 106 -9.04 -5.61 8.29
CA TYR A 106 -8.34 -4.91 9.37
C TYR A 106 -8.02 -3.49 8.92
N VAL A 107 -8.28 -2.52 9.78
CA VAL A 107 -8.00 -1.11 9.50
C VAL A 107 -7.18 -0.54 10.65
N ALA A 108 -6.19 0.26 10.30
CA ALA A 108 -5.37 0.97 11.29
C ALA A 108 -5.22 2.42 10.87
N VAL A 109 -5.07 3.30 11.85
CA VAL A 109 -4.82 4.73 11.62
C VAL A 109 -3.41 5.05 12.08
N GLN A 110 -2.63 5.68 11.21
CA GLN A 110 -1.32 6.20 11.57
C GLN A 110 -1.44 7.70 11.81
N HIS A 111 -1.00 8.16 12.96
CA HIS A 111 -0.97 9.58 13.29
C HIS A 111 0.43 10.14 13.06
N PHE A 112 0.49 11.46 12.79
CA PHE A 112 1.78 12.13 12.62
C PHE A 112 2.60 12.04 13.91
N GLY A 113 3.89 11.74 13.77
CA GLY A 113 4.79 11.66 14.90
C GLY A 113 4.81 10.33 15.63
N GLU A 114 4.06 9.34 15.16
CA GLU A 114 4.08 7.96 15.72
C GLU A 114 4.96 7.02 14.91
#